data_226b6fb137cfd5806a1c677af0aac555
#
_entry.id   226b6fb137cfd5806a1c677af0aac555
#
_cell.length_a   1.000
_cell.length_b   1.000
_cell.length_c   1.000
_cell.angle_alpha   90.00
_cell.angle_beta   90.00
_cell.angle_gamma   90.00
#
_symmetry.space_group_name_H-M   'P 1'
#
loop_
_entity.id
_entity.type
_entity.pdbx_description
1 polymer ?
#
loop_
_entity_poly.entity_id
_entity_poly.type
_entity_poly.pdbx_seq_one_letter_code
_entity_poly.pdbx_strand_id
1 'polypeptide(L)'
;MKNNILSLMLILIITACTSPQLEVTQTPPPATLEPTAITFPSATSTPEKIQMFNLISDDPIVPHGESSDWDSRYTDPGAVIYHDGMFYMFRNGFRDFPAESQVGLVTSPDGYTWTEQGDEPIFKTSDVAYAKIAMYASSALVMEDGSWVIYFYTWDSSSFPGSSVIGRATASSPAGPWVADPEPVLNLGAMGEWDAQQVLAPHVIQTTTGYVMYYSGANTSGAQKIGMATSTDGVTWTKYNDPATTEAPYAESDPVFQTGEKGQWDAGWVHQPRVFQTADGWVMIYRGTQNVKGEKMALGLATSPDGIHWARSDLNPVFTPHDIPKAAYIWYDNVLLVNDTYYLFVEGDVNQSTQIYLATTEGEITP
;
A
#
# COMPACT_ATOMS: atom_id res chain seq x y z
N MET A 1 51.73 -28.33 29.62
CA MET A 1 52.26 -29.62 29.20
C MET A 1 52.05 -29.71 27.68
N LYS A 2 53.16 -29.86 26.99
CA LYS A 2 53.26 -29.95 25.50
C LYS A 2 52.78 -31.28 24.99
N ASN A 3 52.10 -31.37 23.87
CA ASN A 3 52.22 -32.54 23.01
C ASN A 3 52.04 -32.12 21.53
N ASN A 4 53.11 -32.29 20.81
CA ASN A 4 53.27 -32.23 19.35
C ASN A 4 52.65 -33.48 18.72
N ILE A 5 52.02 -33.35 17.55
CA ILE A 5 51.77 -34.45 16.63
C ILE A 5 52.31 -34.10 15.26
N LEU A 6 53.11 -35.02 14.78
CA LEU A 6 54.01 -35.10 13.65
C LEU A 6 53.28 -35.17 12.31
N SER A 7 53.73 -34.41 11.33
CA SER A 7 53.32 -34.50 9.91
C SER A 7 54.06 -35.68 9.22
N LEU A 8 53.32 -36.51 8.51
CA LEU A 8 53.90 -37.58 7.67
C LEU A 8 53.74 -37.19 6.19
N MET A 9 54.85 -36.98 5.55
CA MET A 9 54.96 -36.63 4.13
C MET A 9 55.18 -37.92 3.33
N LEU A 10 54.29 -38.27 2.40
CA LEU A 10 54.40 -39.41 1.52
C LEU A 10 54.91 -38.99 0.16
N ILE A 11 56.14 -39.40 -0.20
CA ILE A 11 56.78 -39.17 -1.50
C ILE A 11 56.42 -40.35 -2.40
N LEU A 12 55.75 -40.06 -3.54
CA LEU A 12 55.50 -41.05 -4.59
C LEU A 12 56.52 -40.86 -5.72
N ILE A 13 57.33 -41.86 -5.96
CA ILE A 13 58.30 -41.94 -7.07
C ILE A 13 57.60 -42.53 -8.29
N ILE A 14 57.51 -41.83 -9.40
CA ILE A 14 57.02 -42.34 -10.68
C ILE A 14 58.21 -42.57 -11.61
N THR A 15 58.43 -43.82 -11.98
CA THR A 15 59.41 -44.29 -12.96
C THR A 15 58.93 -44.03 -14.39
N ALA A 16 59.72 -43.36 -15.20
CA ALA A 16 59.46 -43.11 -16.62
C ALA A 16 59.82 -44.31 -17.49
N CYS A 17 58.86 -44.78 -18.30
CA CYS A 17 59.10 -45.67 -19.43
C CYS A 17 59.19 -44.85 -20.72
N THR A 18 60.31 -44.93 -21.41
CA THR A 18 60.54 -44.36 -22.73
C THR A 18 60.04 -45.30 -23.83
N SER A 19 59.24 -44.82 -24.76
CA SER A 19 58.85 -45.46 -26.01
C SER A 19 59.29 -44.60 -27.21
N PRO A 20 59.62 -45.21 -28.36
CA PRO A 20 60.31 -44.51 -29.45
C PRO A 20 59.41 -43.60 -30.27
N GLN A 21 59.95 -42.48 -30.69
CA GLN A 21 59.31 -41.48 -31.56
C GLN A 21 59.19 -42.00 -32.99
N LEU A 22 57.97 -41.87 -33.54
CA LEU A 22 57.71 -41.93 -34.97
C LEU A 22 57.71 -40.47 -35.50
N GLU A 23 58.52 -40.23 -36.51
CA GLU A 23 58.69 -38.96 -37.22
C GLU A 23 57.43 -38.69 -38.08
N VAL A 24 56.60 -37.72 -37.70
CA VAL A 24 55.43 -37.30 -38.49
C VAL A 24 55.79 -35.99 -39.24
N THR A 25 55.78 -36.09 -40.57
CA THR A 25 55.92 -34.97 -41.48
C THR A 25 54.76 -33.96 -41.27
N GLN A 26 55.09 -32.74 -40.86
CA GLN A 26 54.13 -31.65 -40.69
C GLN A 26 53.72 -31.07 -42.05
N THR A 27 52.42 -31.14 -42.35
CA THR A 27 51.76 -30.29 -43.36
C THR A 27 51.47 -28.90 -42.75
N PRO A 28 51.66 -27.80 -43.48
CA PRO A 28 51.35 -26.48 -42.93
C PRO A 28 49.88 -26.31 -42.67
N PRO A 29 49.48 -25.62 -41.58
CA PRO A 29 48.08 -25.39 -41.26
C PRO A 29 47.40 -24.45 -42.24
N PRO A 30 46.10 -24.66 -42.52
CA PRO A 30 45.34 -23.71 -43.33
C PRO A 30 45.22 -22.34 -42.63
N ALA A 31 45.25 -21.28 -43.42
CA ALA A 31 45.15 -19.90 -42.94
C ALA A 31 43.89 -19.70 -42.08
N THR A 32 44.08 -19.33 -40.83
CA THR A 32 42.99 -18.97 -39.93
C THR A 32 42.47 -17.59 -40.37
N LEU A 33 41.23 -17.55 -40.88
CA LEU A 33 40.50 -16.30 -41.05
C LEU A 33 40.19 -15.77 -39.66
N GLU A 34 40.70 -14.62 -39.30
CA GLU A 34 40.32 -13.90 -38.08
C GLU A 34 38.83 -13.58 -38.16
N PRO A 35 38.03 -13.87 -37.08
CA PRO A 35 36.64 -13.48 -37.06
C PRO A 35 36.56 -11.96 -36.97
N THR A 36 35.97 -11.34 -37.98
CA THR A 36 35.60 -9.93 -37.96
C THR A 36 34.64 -9.73 -36.74
N ALA A 37 35.09 -8.94 -35.77
CA ALA A 37 34.27 -8.57 -34.62
C ALA A 37 33.03 -7.81 -35.10
N ILE A 38 31.86 -8.44 -35.04
CA ILE A 38 30.58 -7.76 -35.22
C ILE A 38 30.37 -6.95 -33.95
N THR A 39 30.62 -5.65 -33.99
CA THR A 39 30.23 -4.71 -32.94
C THR A 39 28.73 -4.55 -33.00
N PHE A 40 28.04 -5.19 -32.09
CA PHE A 40 26.63 -4.88 -31.80
C PHE A 40 26.60 -3.46 -31.20
N PRO A 41 25.71 -2.55 -31.68
CA PRO A 41 25.52 -1.29 -30.99
C PRO A 41 25.04 -1.61 -29.58
N SER A 42 25.77 -1.12 -28.58
CA SER A 42 25.33 -1.18 -27.16
C SER A 42 24.09 -0.32 -27.06
N ALA A 43 22.95 -0.93 -27.11
CA ALA A 43 21.69 -0.28 -26.76
C ALA A 43 21.67 -0.10 -25.24
N THR A 44 22.27 0.95 -24.74
CA THR A 44 22.03 1.53 -23.44
C THR A 44 20.77 2.40 -23.52
N SER A 45 19.63 1.82 -23.85
CA SER A 45 18.35 2.38 -23.42
C SER A 45 18.12 1.87 -22.02
N THR A 46 18.26 2.74 -21.02
CA THR A 46 17.59 2.53 -19.75
C THR A 46 16.15 2.19 -20.10
N PRO A 47 15.58 1.06 -19.64
CA PRO A 47 14.18 0.77 -19.92
C PRO A 47 13.37 1.98 -19.46
N GLU A 48 12.60 2.55 -20.36
CA GLU A 48 11.66 3.63 -20.03
C GLU A 48 10.73 3.07 -18.96
N LYS A 49 10.71 3.71 -17.79
CA LYS A 49 9.84 3.29 -16.68
C LYS A 49 8.41 3.38 -17.20
N ILE A 50 7.71 2.28 -17.32
CA ILE A 50 6.30 2.27 -17.68
C ILE A 50 5.57 2.97 -16.54
N GLN A 51 5.14 4.19 -16.76
CA GLN A 51 4.35 4.97 -15.82
C GLN A 51 2.91 4.47 -15.90
N MET A 52 2.45 3.79 -14.85
CA MET A 52 1.11 3.22 -14.84
C MET A 52 0.03 4.29 -14.69
N PHE A 53 0.23 5.25 -13.77
CA PHE A 53 -0.68 6.36 -13.53
C PHE A 53 -0.12 7.66 -14.10
N ASN A 54 -0.93 8.40 -14.82
CA ASN A 54 -0.57 9.70 -15.39
C ASN A 54 -1.19 10.80 -14.54
N LEU A 55 -0.34 11.68 -14.00
CA LEU A 55 -0.79 12.87 -13.29
C LEU A 55 -1.59 13.77 -14.24
N ILE A 56 -2.76 14.21 -13.80
CA ILE A 56 -3.67 15.00 -14.65
C ILE A 56 -3.26 16.49 -14.70
N SER A 57 -2.73 17.00 -13.58
CA SER A 57 -2.30 18.39 -13.44
C SER A 57 -1.16 18.50 -12.44
N ASP A 58 -0.28 19.46 -12.64
CA ASP A 58 0.74 19.84 -11.66
C ASP A 58 0.14 20.57 -10.44
N ASP A 59 -1.08 21.11 -10.58
CA ASP A 59 -1.82 21.74 -9.50
C ASP A 59 -2.73 20.72 -8.80
N PRO A 60 -2.93 20.84 -7.47
CA PRO A 60 -3.83 19.96 -6.73
C PRO A 60 -5.28 20.13 -7.18
N ILE A 61 -6.04 19.03 -7.16
CA ILE A 61 -7.49 19.07 -7.44
C ILE A 61 -8.30 19.49 -6.21
N VAL A 62 -7.77 19.22 -4.99
CA VAL A 62 -8.32 19.69 -3.72
C VAL A 62 -7.16 20.24 -2.90
N PRO A 63 -7.00 21.59 -2.83
CA PRO A 63 -6.02 22.23 -1.98
C PRO A 63 -6.43 22.15 -0.51
N HIS A 64 -5.47 22.34 0.41
CA HIS A 64 -5.79 22.60 1.82
C HIS A 64 -6.49 23.97 1.96
N GLY A 65 -7.19 24.16 3.06
CA GLY A 65 -7.88 25.41 3.37
C GLY A 65 -6.94 26.59 3.64
N GLU A 66 -7.55 27.76 3.81
CA GLU A 66 -6.86 28.98 4.19
C GLU A 66 -6.36 28.93 5.64
N SER A 67 -5.50 29.86 6.04
CA SER A 67 -4.83 29.84 7.35
C SER A 67 -5.74 29.81 8.59
N SER A 68 -7.00 30.21 8.44
CA SER A 68 -8.03 30.15 9.50
C SER A 68 -8.79 28.85 9.54
N ASP A 69 -8.73 28.04 8.48
CA ASP A 69 -9.59 26.88 8.30
C ASP A 69 -9.09 25.66 9.11
N TRP A 70 -10.00 24.73 9.35
CA TRP A 70 -9.72 23.55 10.14
C TRP A 70 -8.69 22.62 9.46
N ASP A 71 -8.56 22.67 8.15
CA ASP A 71 -7.68 21.90 7.28
C ASP A 71 -6.56 22.74 6.64
N SER A 72 -6.18 23.84 7.28
CA SER A 72 -5.31 24.89 6.72
C SER A 72 -3.88 24.43 6.36
N ARG A 73 -3.51 23.20 6.68
CA ARG A 73 -2.14 22.71 6.39
C ARG A 73 -2.12 21.35 5.74
N TYR A 74 -3.07 20.50 6.10
CA TYR A 74 -3.07 19.10 5.67
C TYR A 74 -4.45 18.70 5.20
N THR A 75 -4.52 18.12 4.00
CA THR A 75 -5.71 17.43 3.50
C THR A 75 -5.31 16.19 2.72
N ASP A 76 -6.00 15.07 2.99
CA ASP A 76 -5.82 13.80 2.32
C ASP A 76 -7.14 13.26 1.76
N PRO A 77 -7.12 12.34 0.77
CA PRO A 77 -8.32 11.89 0.08
C PRO A 77 -9.29 11.07 0.95
N GLY A 78 -8.87 10.62 2.14
CA GLY A 78 -9.74 9.86 3.06
C GLY A 78 -10.48 8.72 2.38
N ALA A 79 -11.83 8.78 2.37
CA ALA A 79 -12.68 7.82 1.67
C ALA A 79 -13.31 8.45 0.41
N VAL A 80 -13.20 7.76 -0.73
CA VAL A 80 -13.81 8.22 -2.00
C VAL A 80 -14.78 7.17 -2.51
N ILE A 81 -15.95 7.63 -2.99
CA ILE A 81 -16.98 6.76 -3.58
C ILE A 81 -17.62 7.46 -4.78
N TYR A 82 -18.01 6.69 -5.79
CA TYR A 82 -18.84 7.12 -6.90
C TYR A 82 -20.24 6.53 -6.74
N HIS A 83 -21.25 7.41 -6.65
CA HIS A 83 -22.63 7.00 -6.44
C HIS A 83 -23.57 7.95 -7.18
N ASP A 84 -24.55 7.41 -7.89
CA ASP A 84 -25.58 8.15 -8.64
C ASP A 84 -25.03 9.27 -9.56
N GLY A 85 -23.91 8.98 -10.23
CA GLY A 85 -23.31 9.90 -11.19
C GLY A 85 -22.43 10.99 -10.57
N MET A 86 -22.17 10.93 -9.26
CA MET A 86 -21.34 11.89 -8.53
C MET A 86 -20.22 11.20 -7.76
N PHE A 87 -19.06 11.85 -7.69
CA PHE A 87 -17.98 11.48 -6.79
C PHE A 87 -18.18 12.22 -5.46
N TYR A 88 -17.98 11.49 -4.38
CA TYR A 88 -17.98 11.99 -3.01
C TYR A 88 -16.64 11.67 -2.38
N MET A 89 -15.94 12.63 -1.83
CA MET A 89 -14.70 12.47 -1.12
C MET A 89 -14.87 12.95 0.32
N PHE A 90 -14.77 12.04 1.26
CA PHE A 90 -14.74 12.29 2.70
C PHE A 90 -13.28 12.53 3.07
N ARG A 91 -12.79 13.75 2.78
CA ARG A 91 -11.38 14.11 2.98
C ARG A 91 -11.07 14.33 4.45
N ASN A 92 -9.95 13.82 4.91
CA ASN A 92 -9.41 14.16 6.20
C ASN A 92 -8.65 15.49 6.11
N GLY A 93 -8.69 16.29 7.16
CA GLY A 93 -7.97 17.54 7.22
C GLY A 93 -7.58 17.90 8.64
N PHE A 94 -6.50 18.69 8.80
CA PHE A 94 -6.01 19.14 10.10
C PHE A 94 -5.00 20.29 9.96
N ARG A 95 -4.81 21.03 11.07
CA ARG A 95 -3.81 22.10 11.18
C ARG A 95 -2.47 21.58 11.63
N ASP A 96 -2.50 20.77 12.68
CA ASP A 96 -1.32 20.25 13.37
C ASP A 96 -1.40 18.73 13.54
N PHE A 97 -0.42 18.02 12.99
CA PHE A 97 -0.34 16.56 13.15
C PHE A 97 0.21 16.19 14.55
N PRO A 98 -0.36 15.16 15.19
CA PRO A 98 -1.47 14.29 14.77
C PRO A 98 -2.85 14.73 15.30
N ALA A 99 -2.95 15.83 16.01
CA ALA A 99 -4.17 16.28 16.66
C ALA A 99 -5.16 16.91 15.68
N GLU A 100 -6.45 16.89 16.07
CA GLU A 100 -7.53 17.60 15.38
C GLU A 100 -7.83 17.14 13.95
N SER A 101 -7.45 15.91 13.58
CA SER A 101 -7.91 15.35 12.31
C SER A 101 -9.44 15.22 12.31
N GLN A 102 -10.07 15.73 11.26
CA GLN A 102 -11.51 15.79 11.09
C GLN A 102 -11.87 15.49 9.63
N VAL A 103 -13.13 15.20 9.35
CA VAL A 103 -13.61 14.82 8.03
C VAL A 103 -14.47 15.93 7.43
N GLY A 104 -14.10 16.40 6.26
CA GLY A 104 -14.92 17.28 5.40
C GLY A 104 -15.47 16.51 4.21
N LEU A 105 -16.39 17.13 3.48
CA LEU A 105 -16.99 16.57 2.28
C LEU A 105 -16.75 17.50 1.09
N VAL A 106 -16.19 16.93 0.01
CA VAL A 106 -16.18 17.56 -1.31
C VAL A 106 -16.85 16.63 -2.32
N THR A 107 -17.48 17.20 -3.33
CA THR A 107 -18.17 16.45 -4.39
C THR A 107 -17.72 16.88 -5.76
N SER A 108 -17.82 15.98 -6.74
CA SER A 108 -17.47 16.27 -8.12
C SER A 108 -18.35 15.48 -9.09
N PRO A 109 -18.82 16.09 -10.19
CA PRO A 109 -19.53 15.35 -11.25
C PRO A 109 -18.60 14.55 -12.16
N ASP A 110 -17.30 14.85 -12.18
CA ASP A 110 -16.33 14.34 -13.15
C ASP A 110 -15.06 13.74 -12.53
N GLY A 111 -14.86 13.90 -11.22
CA GLY A 111 -13.65 13.47 -10.50
C GLY A 111 -12.48 14.45 -10.61
N TYR A 112 -12.62 15.51 -11.42
CA TYR A 112 -11.57 16.51 -11.69
C TYR A 112 -11.84 17.85 -11.00
N THR A 113 -13.09 18.31 -11.06
CA THR A 113 -13.51 19.59 -10.49
C THR A 113 -14.31 19.36 -9.22
N TRP A 114 -13.76 19.76 -8.08
CA TRP A 114 -14.33 19.51 -6.77
C TRP A 114 -14.96 20.74 -6.14
N THR A 115 -16.06 20.53 -5.43
CA THR A 115 -16.81 21.57 -4.73
C THR A 115 -16.96 21.19 -3.26
N GLU A 116 -16.56 22.10 -2.35
CA GLU A 116 -16.74 21.98 -0.91
C GLU A 116 -18.24 21.92 -0.57
N GLN A 117 -18.58 21.07 0.38
CA GLN A 117 -19.94 20.90 0.87
C GLN A 117 -20.11 21.49 2.30
N GLY A 118 -19.67 22.72 2.48
CA GLY A 118 -19.67 23.47 3.73
C GLY A 118 -18.27 23.84 4.22
N ASP A 119 -18.23 24.83 5.12
CA ASP A 119 -16.96 25.38 5.65
C ASP A 119 -16.49 24.64 6.91
N GLU A 120 -17.33 23.79 7.49
CA GLU A 120 -17.07 23.05 8.72
C GLU A 120 -16.93 21.54 8.44
N PRO A 121 -16.16 20.82 9.26
CA PRO A 121 -16.09 19.36 9.16
C PRO A 121 -17.45 18.73 9.47
N ILE A 122 -17.80 17.70 8.70
CA ILE A 122 -19.07 16.97 8.84
C ILE A 122 -18.98 15.85 9.87
N PHE A 123 -17.77 15.40 10.25
CA PHE A 123 -17.54 14.36 11.26
C PHE A 123 -16.20 14.63 11.96
N LYS A 124 -16.23 14.62 13.30
CA LYS A 124 -15.10 15.10 14.13
C LYS A 124 -14.58 13.97 15.00
N THR A 125 -13.30 14.03 15.37
CA THR A 125 -12.71 13.10 16.34
C THR A 125 -13.48 13.09 17.67
N SER A 126 -14.02 14.22 18.10
CA SER A 126 -14.83 14.36 19.33
C SER A 126 -16.18 13.63 19.27
N ASP A 127 -16.65 13.25 18.07
CA ASP A 127 -17.90 12.52 17.87
C ASP A 127 -17.76 11.01 18.10
N VAL A 128 -16.50 10.55 18.29
CA VAL A 128 -16.15 9.13 18.45
C VAL A 128 -15.65 8.87 19.87
N ALA A 129 -16.42 8.15 20.68
CA ALA A 129 -16.16 7.97 22.11
C ALA A 129 -14.79 7.31 22.41
N TYR A 130 -14.28 6.47 21.53
CA TYR A 130 -13.01 5.76 21.70
C TYR A 130 -11.84 6.40 20.91
N ALA A 131 -12.06 7.44 20.11
CA ALA A 131 -10.99 8.22 19.50
C ALA A 131 -10.38 9.18 20.51
N LYS A 132 -9.04 9.29 20.57
CA LYS A 132 -8.36 10.14 21.54
C LYS A 132 -7.73 11.36 20.92
N ILE A 133 -6.95 11.19 19.86
CA ILE A 133 -6.18 12.28 19.25
C ILE A 133 -6.68 12.56 17.85
N ALA A 134 -6.86 11.54 17.03
CA ALA A 134 -7.27 11.69 15.65
C ALA A 134 -8.16 10.53 15.19
N MET A 135 -8.93 10.80 14.16
CA MET A 135 -9.74 9.86 13.42
C MET A 135 -9.59 10.16 11.93
N TYR A 136 -9.46 9.12 11.11
CA TYR A 136 -9.26 9.23 9.66
C TYR A 136 -10.26 8.37 8.92
N ALA A 137 -11.13 8.99 8.11
CA ALA A 137 -11.97 8.26 7.16
C ALA A 137 -11.08 7.51 6.16
N SER A 138 -11.46 6.30 5.76
CA SER A 138 -10.63 5.48 4.87
C SER A 138 -11.44 4.72 3.80
N SER A 139 -12.68 4.32 4.10
CA SER A 139 -13.57 3.62 3.17
C SER A 139 -15.01 4.06 3.37
N ALA A 140 -15.78 4.18 2.30
CA ALA A 140 -17.19 4.54 2.36
C ALA A 140 -18.04 3.59 1.51
N LEU A 141 -19.28 3.37 1.92
CA LEU A 141 -20.28 2.60 1.19
C LEU A 141 -21.63 3.32 1.24
N VAL A 142 -22.46 3.08 0.23
CA VAL A 142 -23.90 3.35 0.29
C VAL A 142 -24.62 2.03 0.36
N MET A 143 -25.46 1.87 1.40
CA MET A 143 -26.20 0.64 1.67
C MET A 143 -27.46 0.56 0.79
N GLU A 144 -28.05 -0.63 0.67
CA GLU A 144 -29.26 -0.85 -0.12
C GLU A 144 -30.45 -0.01 0.36
N ASP A 145 -30.51 0.34 1.65
CA ASP A 145 -31.54 1.21 2.22
C ASP A 145 -31.29 2.71 2.00
N GLY A 146 -30.20 3.05 1.28
CA GLY A 146 -29.79 4.42 1.00
C GLY A 146 -28.99 5.09 2.13
N SER A 147 -28.71 4.38 3.22
CA SER A 147 -27.85 4.91 4.29
C SER A 147 -26.37 4.92 3.85
N TRP A 148 -25.63 5.88 4.37
CA TRP A 148 -24.20 6.04 4.12
C TRP A 148 -23.41 5.47 5.28
N VAL A 149 -22.30 4.83 4.98
CA VAL A 149 -21.38 4.24 5.95
C VAL A 149 -19.96 4.73 5.67
N ILE A 150 -19.26 5.17 6.73
CA ILE A 150 -17.82 5.41 6.70
C ILE A 150 -17.15 4.43 7.66
N TYR A 151 -16.11 3.74 7.17
CA TYR A 151 -15.13 3.06 8.00
C TYR A 151 -13.93 3.98 8.16
N PHE A 152 -13.52 4.15 9.42
CA PHE A 152 -12.41 5.02 9.80
C PHE A 152 -11.48 4.28 10.75
N TYR A 153 -10.30 4.82 10.99
CA TYR A 153 -9.41 4.34 12.04
C TYR A 153 -9.05 5.47 12.99
N THR A 154 -8.74 5.12 14.23
CA THR A 154 -8.40 6.06 15.28
C THR A 154 -6.90 6.13 15.50
N TRP A 155 -6.46 7.19 16.19
CA TRP A 155 -5.08 7.33 16.64
C TRP A 155 -5.08 7.79 18.09
N ASP A 156 -4.31 7.10 18.96
CA ASP A 156 -4.36 7.35 20.39
C ASP A 156 -3.11 8.02 20.99
N SER A 157 -2.09 8.28 20.17
CA SER A 157 -0.80 8.81 20.64
C SER A 157 -0.22 9.81 19.65
N SER A 158 0.44 10.85 20.18
CA SER A 158 1.25 11.79 19.40
C SER A 158 2.63 11.24 19.01
N SER A 159 3.01 10.07 19.54
CA SER A 159 4.27 9.40 19.23
C SER A 159 4.00 8.09 18.48
N PHE A 160 4.85 7.81 17.49
CA PHE A 160 4.80 6.56 16.73
C PHE A 160 5.61 5.45 17.46
N PRO A 161 5.11 4.20 17.46
CA PRO A 161 3.80 3.76 17.02
C PRO A 161 2.72 4.00 18.08
N GLY A 162 1.65 4.73 17.72
CA GLY A 162 0.42 4.79 18.52
C GLY A 162 -0.41 3.53 18.35
N SER A 163 -1.45 3.38 19.18
CA SER A 163 -2.46 2.35 19.00
C SER A 163 -3.57 2.86 18.08
N SER A 164 -4.15 1.96 17.30
CA SER A 164 -5.21 2.28 16.33
C SER A 164 -6.20 1.15 16.25
N VAL A 165 -7.49 1.49 16.24
CA VAL A 165 -8.61 0.55 16.02
C VAL A 165 -9.48 1.06 14.88
N ILE A 166 -10.25 0.17 14.26
CA ILE A 166 -11.15 0.52 13.16
C ILE A 166 -12.56 0.71 13.70
N GLY A 167 -13.13 1.86 13.38
CA GLY A 167 -14.50 2.23 13.70
C GLY A 167 -15.38 2.32 12.47
N ARG A 168 -16.69 2.50 12.72
CA ARG A 168 -17.72 2.68 11.72
C ARG A 168 -18.67 3.79 12.16
N ALA A 169 -19.13 4.58 11.19
CA ALA A 169 -20.20 5.57 11.41
C ALA A 169 -21.22 5.47 10.28
N THR A 170 -22.45 5.88 10.58
CA THR A 170 -23.57 5.86 9.64
C THR A 170 -24.24 7.23 9.57
N ALA A 171 -24.84 7.54 8.42
CA ALA A 171 -25.66 8.72 8.20
C ALA A 171 -26.75 8.45 7.16
N SER A 172 -27.81 9.27 7.16
CA SER A 172 -28.86 9.23 6.13
C SER A 172 -28.50 9.99 4.86
N SER A 173 -27.43 10.79 4.89
CA SER A 173 -26.91 11.53 3.75
C SER A 173 -25.39 11.69 3.84
N PRO A 174 -24.69 11.96 2.75
CA PRO A 174 -23.22 12.13 2.78
C PRO A 174 -22.77 13.31 3.65
N ALA A 175 -23.59 14.35 3.79
CA ALA A 175 -23.30 15.49 4.66
C ALA A 175 -23.60 15.23 6.14
N GLY A 176 -24.09 14.03 6.50
CA GLY A 176 -24.45 13.66 7.87
C GLY A 176 -25.88 14.04 8.26
N PRO A 177 -26.20 14.18 9.58
CA PRO A 177 -25.26 14.00 10.68
C PRO A 177 -24.74 12.54 10.79
N TRP A 178 -23.46 12.40 11.04
CA TRP A 178 -22.79 11.10 11.22
C TRP A 178 -22.90 10.63 12.67
N VAL A 179 -23.18 9.34 12.85
CA VAL A 179 -23.26 8.70 14.16
C VAL A 179 -22.28 7.52 14.17
N ALA A 180 -21.26 7.60 15.02
CA ALA A 180 -20.30 6.52 15.20
C ALA A 180 -20.94 5.37 16.00
N ASP A 181 -20.58 4.14 15.66
CA ASP A 181 -20.87 2.99 16.50
C ASP A 181 -20.19 3.18 17.87
N PRO A 182 -20.80 2.70 18.99
CA PRO A 182 -20.28 2.98 20.31
C PRO A 182 -18.94 2.31 20.62
N GLU A 183 -18.61 1.24 19.89
CA GLU A 183 -17.39 0.46 20.01
C GLU A 183 -16.73 0.28 18.64
N PRO A 184 -15.40 0.05 18.59
CA PRO A 184 -14.73 -0.30 17.35
C PRO A 184 -15.30 -1.57 16.73
N VAL A 185 -15.39 -1.60 15.39
CA VAL A 185 -15.86 -2.79 14.65
C VAL A 185 -14.73 -3.79 14.41
N LEU A 186 -13.46 -3.35 14.41
CA LEU A 186 -12.28 -4.23 14.37
C LEU A 186 -11.26 -3.79 15.42
N ASN A 187 -10.97 -4.71 16.34
CA ASN A 187 -10.04 -4.49 17.43
C ASN A 187 -8.67 -5.10 17.16
N LEU A 188 -7.69 -4.71 18.00
CA LEU A 188 -6.35 -5.29 18.04
C LEU A 188 -6.40 -6.81 18.25
N GLY A 189 -5.40 -7.51 17.76
CA GLY A 189 -5.11 -8.88 18.20
C GLY A 189 -4.62 -8.93 19.64
N ALA A 190 -4.60 -10.11 20.24
CA ALA A 190 -4.06 -10.32 21.57
C ALA A 190 -2.56 -9.93 21.63
N MET A 191 -2.07 -9.71 22.84
CA MET A 191 -0.67 -9.39 23.06
C MET A 191 0.23 -10.50 22.50
N GLY A 192 1.12 -10.12 21.58
CA GLY A 192 2.03 -11.04 20.89
C GLY A 192 1.62 -11.34 19.45
N GLU A 193 0.40 -11.03 19.06
CA GLU A 193 -0.08 -11.18 17.68
C GLU A 193 0.51 -10.10 16.76
N TRP A 194 0.44 -10.36 15.45
CA TRP A 194 1.05 -9.50 14.44
C TRP A 194 0.39 -8.11 14.33
N ASP A 195 -0.88 -8.00 14.70
CA ASP A 195 -1.69 -6.78 14.67
C ASP A 195 -2.08 -6.29 16.10
N ALA A 196 -1.31 -6.67 17.11
CA ALA A 196 -1.56 -6.35 18.52
C ALA A 196 -1.38 -4.87 18.88
N GLN A 197 -0.80 -4.04 18.01
CA GLN A 197 -0.59 -2.61 18.26
C GLN A 197 -1.47 -1.73 17.40
N GLN A 198 -1.73 -2.13 16.17
CA GLN A 198 -2.47 -1.33 15.19
C GLN A 198 -3.34 -2.20 14.30
N VAL A 199 -4.58 -1.77 14.09
CA VAL A 199 -5.42 -2.09 12.94
C VAL A 199 -5.94 -0.77 12.39
N LEU A 200 -5.64 -0.47 11.12
CA LEU A 200 -5.87 0.85 10.52
C LEU A 200 -6.08 0.79 9.01
N ALA A 201 -6.44 1.92 8.41
CA ALA A 201 -6.62 2.11 6.97
C ALA A 201 -7.49 1.03 6.30
N PRO A 202 -8.73 0.81 6.79
CA PRO A 202 -9.63 -0.18 6.21
C PRO A 202 -10.03 0.19 4.78
N HIS A 203 -10.14 -0.81 3.93
CA HIS A 203 -10.85 -0.75 2.66
C HIS A 203 -11.90 -1.85 2.64
N VAL A 204 -13.17 -1.47 2.56
CA VAL A 204 -14.30 -2.38 2.65
C VAL A 204 -14.98 -2.52 1.29
N ILE A 205 -15.19 -3.75 0.88
CA ILE A 205 -15.81 -4.11 -0.39
C ILE A 205 -17.08 -4.92 -0.09
N GLN A 206 -18.18 -4.54 -0.71
CA GLN A 206 -19.41 -5.35 -0.71
C GLN A 206 -19.26 -6.50 -1.72
N THR A 207 -19.64 -7.69 -1.30
CA THR A 207 -19.64 -8.91 -2.12
C THR A 207 -21.03 -9.54 -2.17
N THR A 208 -21.22 -10.58 -2.94
CA THR A 208 -22.49 -11.31 -3.01
C THR A 208 -22.86 -12.03 -1.72
N THR A 209 -21.92 -12.22 -0.79
CA THR A 209 -22.11 -12.97 0.48
C THR A 209 -21.93 -12.11 1.73
N GLY A 210 -21.76 -10.80 1.57
CA GLY A 210 -21.52 -9.87 2.68
C GLY A 210 -20.40 -8.88 2.34
N TYR A 211 -19.44 -8.73 3.22
CA TYR A 211 -18.38 -7.73 3.10
C TYR A 211 -17.01 -8.34 3.34
N VAL A 212 -16.01 -7.80 2.64
CA VAL A 212 -14.60 -8.07 2.88
C VAL A 212 -13.91 -6.75 3.23
N MET A 213 -13.14 -6.74 4.30
CA MET A 213 -12.28 -5.64 4.72
C MET A 213 -10.82 -6.06 4.55
N TYR A 214 -10.04 -5.27 3.82
CA TYR A 214 -8.60 -5.30 3.89
C TYR A 214 -8.13 -4.18 4.79
N TYR A 215 -7.17 -4.44 5.67
CA TYR A 215 -6.70 -3.48 6.65
C TYR A 215 -5.19 -3.58 6.86
N SER A 216 -4.58 -2.53 7.36
CA SER A 216 -3.18 -2.56 7.79
C SER A 216 -3.11 -2.95 9.25
N GLY A 217 -2.19 -3.83 9.60
CA GLY A 217 -1.94 -4.23 10.99
C GLY A 217 -0.45 -4.20 11.32
N ALA A 218 -0.13 -3.95 12.59
CA ALA A 218 1.22 -4.01 13.11
C ALA A 218 1.25 -4.40 14.59
N ASN A 219 2.34 -5.01 14.99
CA ASN A 219 2.73 -5.13 16.40
C ASN A 219 3.76 -4.05 16.78
N THR A 220 4.33 -4.15 17.96
CA THR A 220 5.33 -3.21 18.49
C THR A 220 6.63 -3.13 17.68
N SER A 221 6.89 -4.04 16.73
CA SER A 221 8.03 -3.93 15.81
C SER A 221 7.84 -2.80 14.79
N GLY A 222 6.60 -2.33 14.60
CA GLY A 222 6.24 -1.25 13.67
C GLY A 222 6.20 -1.67 12.20
N ALA A 223 6.55 -2.90 11.85
CA ALA A 223 6.42 -3.40 10.49
C ALA A 223 4.95 -3.68 10.16
N GLN A 224 4.35 -2.83 9.34
CA GLN A 224 2.96 -3.00 8.92
C GLN A 224 2.82 -4.06 7.83
N LYS A 225 1.73 -4.81 7.89
CA LYS A 225 1.32 -5.84 6.93
C LYS A 225 -0.16 -5.64 6.62
N ILE A 226 -0.66 -6.29 5.58
CA ILE A 226 -2.07 -6.20 5.20
C ILE A 226 -2.79 -7.48 5.64
N GLY A 227 -3.84 -7.31 6.44
CA GLY A 227 -4.77 -8.35 6.85
C GLY A 227 -6.09 -8.28 6.09
N MET A 228 -6.90 -9.30 6.28
CA MET A 228 -8.25 -9.41 5.73
C MET A 228 -9.23 -9.82 6.83
N ALA A 229 -10.44 -9.31 6.77
CA ALA A 229 -11.55 -9.75 7.59
C ALA A 229 -12.83 -9.85 6.75
N THR A 230 -13.76 -10.72 7.17
CA THR A 230 -15.06 -10.91 6.51
C THR A 230 -16.20 -10.60 7.46
N SER A 231 -17.32 -10.15 6.92
CA SER A 231 -18.53 -9.84 7.67
C SER A 231 -19.78 -10.11 6.82
N THR A 232 -20.87 -10.49 7.46
CA THR A 232 -22.19 -10.63 6.81
C THR A 232 -23.05 -9.37 6.98
N ASP A 233 -22.73 -8.50 7.93
CA ASP A 233 -23.53 -7.34 8.32
C ASP A 233 -22.77 -5.99 8.25
N GLY A 234 -21.46 -6.02 7.97
CA GLY A 234 -20.58 -4.85 7.96
C GLY A 234 -20.28 -4.27 9.35
N VAL A 235 -20.67 -4.96 10.43
CA VAL A 235 -20.49 -4.55 11.84
C VAL A 235 -19.64 -5.56 12.60
N THR A 236 -19.96 -6.84 12.46
CA THR A 236 -19.25 -7.93 13.13
C THR A 236 -18.26 -8.55 12.16
N TRP A 237 -16.97 -8.47 12.47
CA TRP A 237 -15.90 -8.89 11.58
C TRP A 237 -15.14 -10.09 12.14
N THR A 238 -14.81 -11.03 11.24
CA THR A 238 -13.94 -12.17 11.53
C THR A 238 -12.66 -12.01 10.73
N LYS A 239 -11.51 -11.88 11.42
CA LYS A 239 -10.18 -11.81 10.80
C LYS A 239 -9.86 -13.14 10.11
N TYR A 240 -9.16 -13.05 8.98
CA TYR A 240 -8.61 -14.22 8.32
C TYR A 240 -7.58 -14.91 9.21
N ASN A 241 -7.69 -16.24 9.32
CA ASN A 241 -6.77 -17.09 10.07
C ASN A 241 -6.49 -18.35 9.23
N ASP A 242 -5.24 -18.59 8.88
CA ASP A 242 -4.82 -19.81 8.20
C ASP A 242 -4.81 -20.96 9.21
N PRO A 243 -5.57 -22.04 9.00
CA PRO A 243 -5.60 -23.17 9.93
C PRO A 243 -4.26 -23.88 10.10
N ALA A 244 -3.27 -23.60 9.23
CA ALA A 244 -1.91 -24.13 9.35
C ALA A 244 -1.04 -23.37 10.37
N THR A 245 -1.44 -22.15 10.76
CA THR A 245 -0.72 -21.30 11.71
C THR A 245 -1.43 -21.33 13.07
N THR A 246 -0.76 -21.81 14.11
CA THR A 246 -1.37 -21.99 15.44
C THR A 246 -0.57 -21.33 16.56
N GLU A 247 0.54 -20.69 16.20
CA GLU A 247 1.46 -20.08 17.16
C GLU A 247 1.60 -18.57 16.91
N ALA A 248 1.79 -17.82 17.99
CA ALA A 248 2.07 -16.39 17.88
C ALA A 248 3.30 -16.13 16.96
N PRO A 249 3.30 -15.10 16.15
CA PRO A 249 2.35 -14.00 16.14
C PRO A 249 1.12 -14.20 15.23
N TYR A 250 0.78 -15.43 14.84
CA TYR A 250 -0.29 -15.76 13.89
C TYR A 250 -1.32 -16.76 14.45
N ALA A 251 -1.45 -16.81 15.79
CA ALA A 251 -2.38 -17.75 16.41
C ALA A 251 -3.86 -17.39 16.24
N GLU A 252 -4.16 -16.09 16.18
CA GLU A 252 -5.54 -15.58 16.08
C GLU A 252 -5.91 -15.10 14.67
N SER A 253 -4.91 -14.63 13.91
CA SER A 253 -5.12 -14.15 12.55
C SER A 253 -3.82 -14.07 11.77
N ASP A 254 -3.93 -14.13 10.44
CA ASP A 254 -2.80 -14.05 9.52
C ASP A 254 -2.90 -12.83 8.61
N PRO A 255 -1.76 -12.18 8.29
CA PRO A 255 -1.72 -11.21 7.22
C PRO A 255 -1.81 -11.95 5.87
N VAL A 256 -2.61 -11.43 4.96
CA VAL A 256 -2.70 -11.93 3.58
C VAL A 256 -1.60 -11.36 2.68
N PHE A 257 -0.95 -10.26 3.09
CA PHE A 257 0.15 -9.67 2.36
C PHE A 257 1.22 -9.14 3.31
N GLN A 258 2.44 -9.65 3.18
CA GLN A 258 3.57 -9.31 4.03
C GLN A 258 4.54 -8.36 3.32
N THR A 259 5.46 -7.77 4.08
CA THR A 259 6.55 -6.95 3.54
C THR A 259 7.39 -7.72 2.52
N GLY A 260 7.98 -6.99 1.59
CA GLY A 260 8.94 -7.55 0.65
C GLY A 260 10.21 -8.06 1.34
N GLU A 261 11.03 -8.79 0.58
CA GLU A 261 12.31 -9.27 1.07
C GLU A 261 13.28 -8.12 1.35
N LYS A 262 14.27 -8.38 2.20
CA LYS A 262 15.29 -7.39 2.55
C LYS A 262 15.97 -6.83 1.28
N GLY A 263 15.89 -5.52 1.15
CA GLY A 263 16.45 -4.79 0.02
C GLY A 263 15.43 -4.40 -1.05
N GLN A 264 14.22 -4.94 -1.00
CA GLN A 264 13.12 -4.50 -1.83
C GLN A 264 12.57 -3.15 -1.34
N TRP A 265 11.89 -2.43 -2.22
CA TRP A 265 11.37 -1.09 -1.96
C TRP A 265 10.28 -1.08 -0.89
N ASP A 266 9.58 -2.19 -0.67
CA ASP A 266 8.50 -2.39 0.29
C ASP A 266 8.88 -3.33 1.45
N ALA A 267 10.18 -3.47 1.73
CA ALA A 267 10.71 -4.35 2.77
C ALA A 267 10.43 -3.85 4.20
N GLY A 268 10.06 -2.58 4.38
CA GLY A 268 9.78 -2.00 5.69
C GLY A 268 8.32 -2.11 6.09
N TRP A 269 7.43 -1.64 5.24
CA TRP A 269 5.98 -1.68 5.41
C TRP A 269 5.29 -2.05 4.11
N VAL A 270 4.12 -2.67 4.25
CA VAL A 270 3.06 -2.72 3.25
C VAL A 270 1.76 -2.36 3.96
N HIS A 271 1.07 -1.32 3.48
CA HIS A 271 -0.12 -0.82 4.16
C HIS A 271 -1.06 -0.08 3.21
N GLN A 272 -2.20 0.37 3.75
CA GLN A 272 -3.24 1.13 3.07
C GLN A 272 -3.69 0.46 1.76
N PRO A 273 -4.24 -0.75 1.85
CA PRO A 273 -4.71 -1.49 0.69
C PRO A 273 -5.92 -0.80 0.04
N ARG A 274 -5.93 -0.76 -1.30
CA ARG A 274 -7.09 -0.44 -2.13
C ARG A 274 -7.32 -1.60 -3.06
N VAL A 275 -8.38 -2.34 -2.84
CA VAL A 275 -8.60 -3.65 -3.47
C VAL A 275 -9.84 -3.61 -4.35
N PHE A 276 -9.74 -4.18 -5.53
CA PHE A 276 -10.80 -4.24 -6.53
C PHE A 276 -11.00 -5.68 -6.98
N GLN A 277 -12.23 -6.09 -7.14
CA GLN A 277 -12.55 -7.34 -7.82
C GLN A 277 -12.64 -7.07 -9.33
N THR A 278 -11.96 -7.86 -10.13
CA THR A 278 -11.97 -7.83 -11.58
C THR A 278 -12.55 -9.14 -12.13
N ALA A 279 -12.70 -9.24 -13.45
CA ALA A 279 -13.17 -10.49 -14.08
C ALA A 279 -12.19 -11.66 -13.85
N ASP A 280 -10.90 -11.38 -13.76
CA ASP A 280 -9.81 -12.36 -13.67
C ASP A 280 -9.29 -12.59 -12.24
N GLY A 281 -9.90 -11.95 -11.23
CA GLY A 281 -9.50 -12.08 -9.84
C GLY A 281 -9.54 -10.76 -9.08
N TRP A 282 -8.46 -10.44 -8.36
CA TRP A 282 -8.38 -9.29 -7.49
C TRP A 282 -7.11 -8.48 -7.77
N VAL A 283 -7.24 -7.18 -7.72
CA VAL A 283 -6.16 -6.20 -7.86
C VAL A 283 -6.05 -5.40 -6.57
N MET A 284 -4.84 -5.19 -6.08
CA MET A 284 -4.57 -4.35 -4.93
C MET A 284 -3.52 -3.29 -5.29
N ILE A 285 -3.87 -2.03 -5.10
CA ILE A 285 -2.91 -0.94 -4.95
C ILE A 285 -2.59 -0.82 -3.46
N TYR A 286 -1.32 -0.79 -3.12
CA TYR A 286 -0.89 -0.69 -1.73
C TYR A 286 0.27 0.28 -1.60
N ARG A 287 0.44 0.83 -0.43
CA ARG A 287 1.58 1.69 -0.14
C ARG A 287 2.69 0.89 0.53
N GLY A 288 3.92 1.11 0.09
CA GLY A 288 5.09 0.45 0.62
C GLY A 288 6.22 1.43 0.94
N THR A 289 7.14 0.99 1.79
CA THR A 289 8.38 1.71 2.09
C THR A 289 9.51 0.75 2.39
N GLN A 290 10.73 1.17 2.12
CA GLN A 290 11.92 0.35 2.29
C GLN A 290 12.28 0.11 3.76
N ASN A 291 11.84 0.98 4.68
CA ASN A 291 12.15 0.88 6.09
C ASN A 291 10.97 1.29 6.99
N VAL A 292 11.01 0.86 8.25
CA VAL A 292 9.95 1.12 9.24
C VAL A 292 9.83 2.60 9.68
N LYS A 293 10.67 3.50 9.16
CA LYS A 293 10.56 4.94 9.44
C LYS A 293 9.62 5.66 8.47
N GLY A 294 9.12 4.97 7.45
CA GLY A 294 8.23 5.55 6.46
C GLY A 294 8.92 6.44 5.42
N GLU A 295 10.24 6.32 5.27
CA GLU A 295 10.96 7.06 4.24
C GLU A 295 10.75 6.42 2.86
N LYS A 296 10.69 7.25 1.82
CA LYS A 296 10.55 6.83 0.42
C LYS A 296 9.31 5.96 0.18
N MET A 297 8.17 6.43 0.65
CA MET A 297 6.89 5.80 0.36
C MET A 297 6.61 5.81 -1.14
N ALA A 298 6.03 4.74 -1.63
CA ALA A 298 5.60 4.60 -3.01
C ALA A 298 4.37 3.69 -3.08
N LEU A 299 3.65 3.71 -4.19
CA LEU A 299 2.54 2.80 -4.42
C LEU A 299 2.98 1.61 -5.25
N GLY A 300 2.49 0.44 -4.89
CA GLY A 300 2.69 -0.81 -5.58
C GLY A 300 1.39 -1.45 -6.03
N LEU A 301 1.53 -2.40 -6.92
CA LEU A 301 0.48 -3.23 -7.47
C LEU A 301 0.72 -4.68 -7.06
N ALA A 302 -0.34 -5.34 -6.63
CA ALA A 302 -0.36 -6.80 -6.45
C ALA A 302 -1.66 -7.36 -7.01
N THR A 303 -1.65 -8.64 -7.42
CA THR A 303 -2.81 -9.34 -7.95
C THR A 303 -3.01 -10.66 -7.22
N SER A 304 -4.24 -11.15 -7.22
CA SER A 304 -4.60 -12.38 -6.54
C SER A 304 -5.74 -13.09 -7.26
N PRO A 305 -5.74 -14.41 -7.37
CA PRO A 305 -6.86 -15.17 -7.92
C PRO A 305 -8.04 -15.28 -6.94
N ASP A 306 -7.80 -15.12 -5.63
CA ASP A 306 -8.78 -15.44 -4.57
C ASP A 306 -8.92 -14.36 -3.48
N GLY A 307 -8.13 -13.26 -3.56
CA GLY A 307 -8.10 -12.19 -2.56
C GLY A 307 -7.30 -12.52 -1.29
N ILE A 308 -6.67 -13.70 -1.24
CA ILE A 308 -5.87 -14.17 -0.09
C ILE A 308 -4.40 -14.33 -0.47
N HIS A 309 -4.15 -14.95 -1.62
CA HIS A 309 -2.79 -15.23 -2.11
C HIS A 309 -2.38 -14.18 -3.15
N TRP A 310 -1.50 -13.27 -2.76
CA TRP A 310 -1.13 -12.11 -3.55
C TRP A 310 0.26 -12.22 -4.17
N ALA A 311 0.37 -11.86 -5.43
CA ALA A 311 1.62 -11.73 -6.16
C ALA A 311 1.92 -10.24 -6.45
N ARG A 312 3.17 -9.80 -6.19
CA ARG A 312 3.64 -8.45 -6.54
C ARG A 312 3.83 -8.34 -8.04
N SER A 313 3.43 -7.21 -8.61
CA SER A 313 3.74 -6.89 -10.01
C SER A 313 5.22 -6.57 -10.19
N ASP A 314 5.78 -7.00 -11.32
CA ASP A 314 7.16 -6.65 -11.73
C ASP A 314 7.29 -5.16 -12.10
N LEU A 315 6.18 -4.43 -12.28
CA LEU A 315 6.17 -3.00 -12.59
C LEU A 315 6.40 -2.12 -11.34
N ASN A 316 6.43 -2.70 -10.15
CA ASN A 316 6.54 -1.97 -8.89
C ASN A 316 7.86 -1.21 -8.71
N PRO A 317 7.84 0.00 -8.12
CA PRO A 317 6.65 0.75 -7.71
C PRO A 317 5.95 1.41 -8.90
N VAL A 318 4.60 1.51 -8.85
CA VAL A 318 3.78 2.05 -9.93
C VAL A 318 3.52 3.56 -9.85
N PHE A 319 3.71 4.14 -8.65
CA PHE A 319 3.63 5.59 -8.41
C PHE A 319 4.55 6.00 -7.25
N THR A 320 5.20 7.15 -7.37
CA THR A 320 6.21 7.64 -6.41
C THR A 320 6.04 9.15 -6.15
N PRO A 321 6.66 9.73 -5.11
CA PRO A 321 6.66 11.18 -4.92
C PRO A 321 7.17 11.98 -6.13
N HIS A 322 8.05 11.40 -6.94
CA HIS A 322 8.61 12.05 -8.12
C HIS A 322 7.59 12.27 -9.24
N ASP A 323 6.47 11.55 -9.19
CA ASP A 323 5.40 11.69 -10.17
C ASP A 323 4.51 12.93 -9.88
N ILE A 324 4.66 13.57 -8.70
CA ILE A 324 4.06 14.86 -8.36
C ILE A 324 5.17 15.93 -8.29
N PRO A 325 5.07 17.03 -9.05
CA PRO A 325 6.09 18.07 -9.06
C PRO A 325 6.34 18.65 -7.66
N LYS A 326 7.61 18.66 -7.24
CA LYS A 326 8.09 19.17 -5.94
C LYS A 326 7.60 18.43 -4.70
N ALA A 327 6.87 17.34 -4.82
CA ALA A 327 6.48 16.56 -3.65
C ALA A 327 7.71 15.90 -3.02
N ALA A 328 7.83 16.07 -1.70
CA ALA A 328 8.85 15.39 -0.90
C ALA A 328 8.41 13.98 -0.54
N TYR A 329 7.11 13.82 -0.28
CA TYR A 329 6.47 12.57 0.13
C TYR A 329 5.08 12.44 -0.51
N ILE A 330 4.57 11.20 -0.54
CA ILE A 330 3.16 10.87 -0.69
C ILE A 330 2.74 10.13 0.58
N TRP A 331 1.63 10.56 1.21
CA TRP A 331 1.24 10.00 2.51
C TRP A 331 0.00 9.12 2.42
N TYR A 332 -1.11 9.64 1.90
CA TYR A 332 -2.36 8.91 1.77
C TYR A 332 -2.82 8.85 0.33
N ASP A 333 -3.51 7.79 0.01
CA ASP A 333 -4.09 7.59 -1.30
C ASP A 333 -5.48 6.97 -1.18
N ASN A 334 -6.27 7.19 -2.19
CA ASN A 334 -7.48 6.41 -2.44
C ASN A 334 -7.57 6.15 -3.94
N VAL A 335 -8.00 4.96 -4.30
CA VAL A 335 -8.19 4.57 -5.70
C VAL A 335 -9.63 4.18 -5.90
N LEU A 336 -10.21 4.62 -7.00
CA LEU A 336 -11.58 4.30 -7.38
C LEU A 336 -11.62 3.89 -8.85
N LEU A 337 -12.30 2.80 -9.15
CA LEU A 337 -12.54 2.35 -10.51
C LEU A 337 -13.95 2.80 -10.95
N VAL A 338 -14.01 3.66 -11.98
CA VAL A 338 -15.26 4.13 -12.58
C VAL A 338 -15.16 4.07 -14.09
N ASN A 339 -16.06 3.34 -14.75
CA ASN A 339 -16.13 3.20 -16.21
C ASN A 339 -14.75 2.89 -16.86
N ASP A 340 -14.08 1.85 -16.38
CA ASP A 340 -12.77 1.37 -16.84
C ASP A 340 -11.60 2.36 -16.64
N THR A 341 -11.82 3.43 -15.87
CA THR A 341 -10.77 4.38 -15.47
C THR A 341 -10.49 4.24 -13.97
N TYR A 342 -9.23 4.03 -13.63
CA TYR A 342 -8.75 4.11 -12.25
C TYR A 342 -8.37 5.55 -11.94
N TYR A 343 -9.05 6.11 -10.94
CA TYR A 343 -8.77 7.42 -10.37
C TYR A 343 -7.92 7.24 -9.12
N LEU A 344 -6.67 7.64 -9.18
CA LEU A 344 -5.76 7.65 -8.03
C LEU A 344 -5.76 9.06 -7.43
N PHE A 345 -6.45 9.23 -6.33
CA PHE A 345 -6.37 10.42 -5.48
C PHE A 345 -5.22 10.25 -4.50
N VAL A 346 -4.25 11.14 -4.53
CA VAL A 346 -3.04 10.99 -3.74
C VAL A 346 -2.67 12.27 -3.00
N GLU A 347 -2.35 12.13 -1.73
CA GLU A 347 -1.83 13.21 -0.90
C GLU A 347 -0.36 13.46 -1.22
N GLY A 348 -0.04 14.64 -1.78
CA GLY A 348 1.32 15.07 -2.03
C GLY A 348 1.78 16.10 -1.02
N ASP A 349 2.93 15.87 -0.37
CA ASP A 349 3.57 16.81 0.55
C ASP A 349 4.46 17.77 -0.25
N VAL A 350 4.00 19.01 -0.39
CA VAL A 350 4.72 20.09 -1.06
C VAL A 350 4.94 21.22 -0.06
N ASN A 351 6.19 21.56 0.23
CA ASN A 351 6.56 22.62 1.17
C ASN A 351 6.03 22.40 2.61
N GLN A 352 5.99 21.17 3.09
CA GLN A 352 5.52 20.80 4.43
C GLN A 352 4.01 21.06 4.66
N SER A 353 3.24 21.06 3.60
CA SER A 353 1.78 21.01 3.63
C SER A 353 1.30 19.99 2.61
N THR A 354 0.13 19.42 2.83
CA THR A 354 -0.38 18.38 1.95
C THR A 354 -1.63 18.80 1.22
N GLN A 355 -1.77 18.31 0.00
CA GLN A 355 -2.86 18.60 -0.91
C GLN A 355 -3.17 17.35 -1.73
N ILE A 356 -4.37 17.30 -2.29
CA ILE A 356 -4.82 16.13 -3.04
C ILE A 356 -4.60 16.36 -4.55
N TYR A 357 -3.88 15.43 -5.15
CA TYR A 357 -3.62 15.37 -6.59
C TYR A 357 -4.40 14.21 -7.20
N LEU A 358 -4.61 14.26 -8.52
CA LEU A 358 -5.24 13.20 -9.27
C LEU A 358 -4.27 12.66 -10.33
N ALA A 359 -4.13 11.36 -10.34
CA ALA A 359 -3.57 10.63 -11.48
C ALA A 359 -4.57 9.58 -11.98
N THR A 360 -4.56 9.26 -13.25
CA THR A 360 -5.47 8.27 -13.82
C THR A 360 -4.73 7.25 -14.66
N THR A 361 -5.35 6.09 -14.81
CA THR A 361 -5.02 5.11 -15.86
C THR A 361 -6.30 4.48 -16.39
N GLU A 362 -6.31 4.19 -17.69
CA GLU A 362 -7.45 3.57 -18.37
C GLU A 362 -7.15 2.12 -18.69
N GLY A 363 -8.21 1.33 -18.80
CA GLY A 363 -8.15 -0.07 -19.17
C GLY A 363 -7.92 -1.01 -18.00
N GLU A 364 -7.91 -2.31 -18.33
CA GLU A 364 -7.74 -3.35 -17.32
C GLU A 364 -6.30 -3.34 -16.78
N ILE A 365 -6.17 -3.22 -15.46
CA ILE A 365 -4.89 -3.48 -14.80
C ILE A 365 -4.70 -4.98 -14.77
N THR A 366 -3.89 -5.47 -15.68
CA THR A 366 -3.47 -6.87 -15.72
C THR A 366 -2.20 -7.08 -14.90
N PRO A 367 -2.02 -8.28 -14.31
CA PRO A 367 -0.83 -8.65 -13.56
C PRO A 367 0.43 -8.59 -14.38
#